data_e767e2d8a1d26e39a6e2742badf93887
#
_entry.id   e767e2d8a1d26e39a6e2742badf93887
#
_cell.length_a   1.000
_cell.length_b   1.000
_cell.length_c   1.000
_cell.angle_alpha   90.00
_cell.angle_beta   90.00
_cell.angle_gamma   90.00
#
_symmetry.space_group_name_H-M   'P 1'
#
loop_
_entity.id
_entity.type
_entity.pdbx_description
1 polymer ?
#
loop_
_entity_poly.entity_id
_entity_poly.type
_entity_poly.pdbx_seq_one_letter_code
_entity_poly.pdbx_strand_id
1 'polypeptide(L)'
;MVRRYADRPVDRAVVDRMIDNAVRAPSAGFTQGWSFLVLDRPSDVDRFWSSTAPPGPPSRWLTGMRTAPVVVVPLCSKAAYLERYAEPDKGWTDREGHRWPVPYWYVDTGMASLLILLTAVDEGLGACFFGIPRDRVPALREEFGIPEEQRPVGAITVGHPSDEPGVPGSPARRARRTTDEVVHRGAW
;
A
#
# COMPACT_ATOMS: atom_id res chain seq x y z
N MET A 1 -0.07 -6.27 12.16
CA MET A 1 0.71 -6.50 10.92
C MET A 1 1.39 -7.85 11.02
N VAL A 2 1.09 -8.74 10.07
CA VAL A 2 1.66 -10.09 9.98
C VAL A 2 2.91 -10.03 9.09
N ARG A 3 3.96 -10.80 9.44
CA ARG A 3 5.26 -10.81 8.75
C ARG A 3 5.77 -12.21 8.43
N ARG A 4 4.90 -13.20 8.53
CA ARG A 4 5.10 -14.58 8.11
C ARG A 4 3.73 -15.20 7.87
N TYR A 5 3.60 -15.89 6.76
CA TYR A 5 2.33 -16.43 6.32
C TYR A 5 2.43 -17.95 6.18
N ALA A 6 1.30 -18.62 6.36
CA ALA A 6 1.16 -20.04 6.10
C ALA A 6 1.20 -20.30 4.59
N ASP A 7 1.67 -21.46 4.19
CA ASP A 7 1.59 -21.95 2.80
C ASP A 7 0.15 -22.37 2.50
N ARG A 8 -0.69 -21.36 2.31
CA ARG A 8 -2.11 -21.50 2.02
C ARG A 8 -2.54 -20.39 1.07
N PRO A 9 -3.17 -20.71 -0.07
CA PRO A 9 -3.64 -19.70 -1.00
C PRO A 9 -4.75 -18.84 -0.39
N VAL A 10 -4.85 -17.61 -0.88
CA VAL A 10 -5.98 -16.72 -0.60
C VAL A 10 -6.98 -16.84 -1.75
N ASP A 11 -8.26 -16.97 -1.43
CA ASP A 11 -9.32 -17.00 -2.44
C ASP A 11 -9.32 -15.69 -3.23
N ARG A 12 -9.37 -15.80 -4.55
CA ARG A 12 -9.43 -14.65 -5.44
C ARG A 12 -10.62 -13.74 -5.14
N ALA A 13 -11.77 -14.29 -4.78
CA ALA A 13 -12.94 -13.49 -4.42
C ALA A 13 -12.69 -12.60 -3.19
N VAL A 14 -11.83 -13.04 -2.26
CA VAL A 14 -11.40 -12.23 -1.11
C VAL A 14 -10.45 -11.12 -1.55
N VAL A 15 -9.52 -11.40 -2.48
CA VAL A 15 -8.64 -10.38 -3.06
C VAL A 15 -9.46 -9.33 -3.80
N ASP A 16 -10.40 -9.75 -4.65
CA ASP A 16 -11.29 -8.85 -5.39
C ASP A 16 -12.10 -7.97 -4.43
N ARG A 17 -12.64 -8.51 -3.33
CA ARG A 17 -13.35 -7.75 -2.28
C ARG A 17 -12.47 -6.72 -1.59
N MET A 18 -11.20 -7.03 -1.33
CA MET A 18 -10.26 -6.04 -0.79
C MET A 18 -10.08 -4.85 -1.73
N ILE A 19 -10.00 -5.08 -3.04
CA ILE A 19 -9.88 -4.03 -4.05
C ILE A 19 -11.20 -3.26 -4.20
N ASP A 20 -12.34 -3.94 -4.22
CA ASP A 20 -13.67 -3.33 -4.27
C ASP A 20 -13.92 -2.38 -3.08
N ASN A 21 -13.44 -2.72 -1.90
CA ASN A 21 -13.48 -1.85 -0.74
C ASN A 21 -12.48 -0.68 -0.86
N ALA A 22 -11.27 -0.94 -1.35
CA ALA A 22 -10.25 0.08 -1.52
C ALA A 22 -10.68 1.22 -2.45
N VAL A 23 -11.34 0.90 -3.57
CA VAL A 23 -11.84 1.92 -4.53
C VAL A 23 -12.98 2.78 -3.98
N ARG A 24 -13.54 2.44 -2.80
CA ARG A 24 -14.54 3.23 -2.09
C ARG A 24 -13.94 4.26 -1.15
N ALA A 25 -12.61 4.33 -1.05
CA ALA A 25 -11.95 5.33 -0.24
C ALA A 25 -12.34 6.75 -0.67
N PRO A 26 -12.41 7.71 0.26
CA PRO A 26 -12.58 9.10 -0.10
C PRO A 26 -11.36 9.62 -0.85
N SER A 27 -11.57 10.58 -1.78
CA SER A 27 -10.48 11.26 -2.46
C SER A 27 -10.78 12.74 -2.67
N ALA A 28 -9.76 13.57 -2.60
CA ALA A 28 -9.88 15.01 -2.81
C ALA A 28 -10.48 15.29 -4.21
N GLY A 29 -11.57 16.06 -4.24
CA GLY A 29 -12.31 16.35 -5.48
C GLY A 29 -12.91 15.13 -6.18
N PHE A 30 -13.03 14.01 -5.48
CA PHE A 30 -13.42 12.70 -6.05
C PHE A 30 -12.53 12.29 -7.22
N THR A 31 -11.23 12.58 -7.09
CA THR A 31 -10.24 12.34 -8.14
C THR A 31 -9.98 10.86 -8.39
N GLN A 32 -9.99 10.01 -7.33
CA GLN A 32 -9.75 8.58 -7.42
C GLN A 32 -8.42 8.25 -8.15
N GLY A 33 -7.38 9.03 -7.86
CA GLY A 33 -6.10 8.97 -8.55
C GLY A 33 -5.17 7.83 -8.09
N TRP A 34 -5.75 6.72 -7.65
CA TRP A 34 -5.05 5.49 -7.29
C TRP A 34 -5.19 4.42 -8.37
N SER A 35 -4.24 3.51 -8.36
CA SER A 35 -4.27 2.23 -9.08
C SER A 35 -3.69 1.13 -8.20
N PHE A 36 -4.03 -0.12 -8.47
CA PHE A 36 -3.54 -1.25 -7.69
C PHE A 36 -2.96 -2.31 -8.64
N LEU A 37 -1.68 -2.62 -8.49
CA LEU A 37 -1.08 -3.78 -9.11
C LEU A 37 -1.27 -4.97 -8.15
N VAL A 38 -2.10 -5.93 -8.53
CA VAL A 38 -2.40 -7.13 -7.74
C VAL A 38 -1.59 -8.29 -8.28
N LEU A 39 -0.81 -8.91 -7.41
CA LEU A 39 0.06 -10.04 -7.70
C LEU A 39 -0.38 -11.22 -6.83
N ASP A 40 -1.20 -12.10 -7.39
CA ASP A 40 -1.84 -13.23 -6.73
C ASP A 40 -1.45 -14.59 -7.34
N ARG A 41 -0.48 -14.57 -8.28
CA ARG A 41 0.15 -15.77 -8.81
C ARG A 41 1.54 -15.93 -8.23
N PRO A 42 1.98 -17.14 -7.86
CA PRO A 42 3.33 -17.35 -7.32
C PRO A 42 4.44 -16.73 -8.17
N SER A 43 4.37 -16.88 -9.50
CA SER A 43 5.34 -16.30 -10.43
C SER A 43 5.41 -14.77 -10.34
N ASP A 44 4.27 -14.10 -10.16
CA ASP A 44 4.22 -12.64 -10.10
C ASP A 44 4.74 -12.12 -8.74
N VAL A 45 4.43 -12.84 -7.66
CA VAL A 45 5.01 -12.58 -6.33
C VAL A 45 6.53 -12.76 -6.34
N ASP A 46 7.04 -13.80 -7.00
CA ASP A 46 8.48 -14.02 -7.14
C ASP A 46 9.16 -12.89 -7.95
N ARG A 47 8.54 -12.44 -9.03
CA ARG A 47 9.01 -11.30 -9.83
C ARG A 47 9.04 -10.00 -9.00
N PHE A 48 8.02 -9.76 -8.17
CA PHE A 48 8.00 -8.63 -7.27
C PHE A 48 9.19 -8.65 -6.31
N TRP A 49 9.45 -9.76 -5.66
CA TRP A 49 10.57 -9.86 -4.74
C TRP A 49 11.92 -9.81 -5.45
N SER A 50 12.02 -10.32 -6.65
CA SER A 50 13.24 -10.26 -7.46
C SER A 50 13.59 -8.82 -7.86
N SER A 51 12.60 -8.01 -8.21
CA SER A 51 12.78 -6.61 -8.59
C SER A 51 12.97 -5.66 -7.39
N THR A 52 12.38 -5.98 -6.22
CA THR A 52 12.31 -5.04 -5.08
C THR A 52 13.21 -5.39 -3.90
N ALA A 53 13.64 -6.66 -3.77
CA ALA A 53 14.50 -7.05 -2.67
C ALA A 53 15.91 -6.44 -2.81
N PRO A 54 16.53 -6.03 -1.69
CA PRO A 54 17.94 -5.62 -1.71
C PRO A 54 18.85 -6.81 -2.09
N PRO A 55 20.02 -6.52 -2.70
CA PRO A 55 20.98 -7.57 -3.03
C PRO A 55 21.54 -8.24 -1.77
N GLY A 56 21.96 -9.51 -1.91
CA GLY A 56 22.56 -10.29 -0.85
C GLY A 56 21.59 -11.26 -0.15
N PRO A 57 22.02 -11.91 0.93
CA PRO A 57 21.19 -12.86 1.63
C PRO A 57 19.97 -12.19 2.27
N PRO A 58 18.78 -12.80 2.19
CA PRO A 58 17.57 -12.20 2.71
C PRO A 58 17.64 -12.09 4.25
N SER A 59 17.21 -10.94 4.76
CA SER A 59 17.00 -10.78 6.19
C SER A 59 15.87 -11.70 6.68
N ARG A 60 15.84 -12.00 7.99
CA ARG A 60 14.71 -12.77 8.59
C ARG A 60 13.35 -12.14 8.31
N TRP A 61 13.28 -10.81 8.25
CA TRP A 61 12.06 -10.08 7.89
C TRP A 61 11.66 -10.40 6.44
N LEU A 62 12.58 -10.27 5.50
CA LEU A 62 12.32 -10.53 4.08
C LEU A 62 11.96 -12.00 3.84
N THR A 63 12.64 -12.94 4.50
CA THR A 63 12.29 -14.36 4.43
C THR A 63 10.85 -14.62 4.86
N GLY A 64 10.41 -13.98 5.95
CA GLY A 64 9.02 -14.10 6.39
C GLY A 64 8.02 -13.43 5.44
N MET A 65 8.34 -12.24 4.92
CA MET A 65 7.44 -11.52 4.01
C MET A 65 7.23 -12.26 2.67
N ARG A 66 8.26 -12.94 2.18
CA ARG A 66 8.22 -13.74 0.95
C ARG A 66 7.27 -14.94 1.00
N THR A 67 6.82 -15.35 2.19
CA THR A 67 5.83 -16.44 2.31
C THR A 67 4.39 -15.97 2.03
N ALA A 68 4.16 -14.68 1.79
CA ALA A 68 2.84 -14.16 1.46
C ALA A 68 2.42 -14.60 0.06
N PRO A 69 1.23 -15.22 -0.11
CA PRO A 69 0.73 -15.64 -1.43
C PRO A 69 0.23 -14.46 -2.29
N VAL A 70 -0.04 -13.31 -1.69
CA VAL A 70 -0.55 -12.13 -2.40
C VAL A 70 0.26 -10.89 -2.04
N VAL A 71 0.60 -10.10 -3.06
CA VAL A 71 1.17 -8.77 -2.92
C VAL A 71 0.30 -7.78 -3.70
N VAL A 72 -0.09 -6.68 -3.06
CA VAL A 72 -0.75 -5.55 -3.71
C VAL A 72 0.18 -4.34 -3.65
N VAL A 73 0.43 -3.71 -4.79
CA VAL A 73 1.20 -2.46 -4.87
C VAL A 73 0.24 -1.32 -5.15
N PRO A 74 -0.13 -0.51 -4.15
CA PRO A 74 -0.91 0.71 -4.37
C PRO A 74 -0.03 1.76 -5.05
N LEU A 75 -0.56 2.35 -6.10
CA LEU A 75 0.05 3.37 -6.93
C LEU A 75 -0.77 4.66 -6.86
N CYS A 76 -0.15 5.81 -6.95
CA CYS A 76 -0.82 7.10 -7.03
C CYS A 76 -0.40 7.88 -8.27
N SER A 77 -1.32 8.66 -8.84
CA SER A 77 -1.06 9.58 -9.93
C SER A 77 -1.24 11.03 -9.47
N LYS A 78 -0.14 11.78 -9.31
CA LYS A 78 -0.21 13.23 -9.09
C LYS A 78 -0.90 13.93 -10.26
N ALA A 79 -0.64 13.50 -11.49
CA ALA A 79 -1.21 14.09 -12.70
C ALA A 79 -2.74 14.07 -12.67
N ALA A 80 -3.36 12.96 -12.22
CA ALA A 80 -4.82 12.86 -12.11
C ALA A 80 -5.41 13.96 -11.20
N TYR A 81 -4.73 14.33 -10.12
CA TYR A 81 -5.19 15.41 -9.23
C TYR A 81 -5.04 16.78 -9.88
N LEU A 82 -3.94 17.03 -10.58
CA LEU A 82 -3.73 18.29 -11.28
C LEU A 82 -4.75 18.48 -12.40
N GLU A 83 -5.06 17.43 -13.16
CA GLU A 83 -6.08 17.45 -14.23
C GLU A 83 -7.48 17.65 -13.63
N ARG A 84 -7.88 16.88 -12.61
CA ARG A 84 -9.20 17.02 -11.96
C ARG A 84 -9.42 18.43 -11.41
N TYR A 85 -8.41 19.04 -10.83
CA TYR A 85 -8.53 20.39 -10.26
C TYR A 85 -8.41 21.50 -11.31
N ALA A 86 -8.00 21.18 -12.53
CA ALA A 86 -8.07 22.09 -13.66
C ALA A 86 -9.46 22.16 -14.31
N GLU A 87 -10.38 21.25 -13.96
CA GLU A 87 -11.75 21.26 -14.47
C GLU A 87 -12.52 22.50 -14.01
N PRO A 88 -13.62 22.90 -14.75
CA PRO A 88 -14.32 24.15 -14.52
C PRO A 88 -14.87 24.36 -13.11
N ASP A 89 -15.27 23.29 -12.42
CA ASP A 89 -15.79 23.36 -11.04
C ASP A 89 -14.70 23.62 -9.99
N LYS A 90 -13.41 23.43 -10.34
CA LYS A 90 -12.25 23.69 -9.47
C LYS A 90 -11.44 24.90 -9.92
N GLY A 91 -11.26 25.06 -11.22
CA GLY A 91 -10.66 26.25 -11.83
C GLY A 91 -9.15 26.43 -11.63
N TRP A 92 -8.40 25.39 -11.20
CA TRP A 92 -6.95 25.47 -11.04
C TRP A 92 -6.23 25.15 -12.36
N THR A 93 -6.45 26.01 -13.36
CA THR A 93 -6.02 25.77 -14.75
C THR A 93 -4.50 25.77 -14.96
N ASP A 94 -3.73 26.29 -14.01
CA ASP A 94 -2.27 26.26 -14.02
C ASP A 94 -1.67 24.86 -13.82
N ARG A 95 -2.47 23.91 -13.32
CA ARG A 95 -2.01 22.53 -12.99
C ARG A 95 -0.78 22.49 -12.10
N GLU A 96 -0.60 23.48 -11.25
CA GLU A 96 0.57 23.59 -10.39
C GLU A 96 0.40 22.86 -9.05
N GLY A 97 1.42 22.12 -8.67
CA GLY A 97 1.41 21.35 -7.41
C GLY A 97 1.53 22.19 -6.15
N HIS A 98 1.95 23.46 -6.24
CA HIS A 98 2.21 24.33 -5.08
C HIS A 98 0.93 24.75 -4.33
N ARG A 99 -0.24 24.67 -4.97
CA ARG A 99 -1.54 24.97 -4.33
C ARG A 99 -1.97 23.90 -3.32
N TRP A 100 -1.35 22.75 -3.37
CA TRP A 100 -1.66 21.66 -2.47
C TRP A 100 -0.86 21.79 -1.16
N PRO A 101 -1.52 22.03 0.00
CA PRO A 101 -0.80 22.13 1.26
C PRO A 101 -0.18 20.81 1.71
N VAL A 102 -0.78 19.71 1.25
CA VAL A 102 -0.27 18.32 1.42
C VAL A 102 -0.48 17.53 0.13
N PRO A 103 0.33 16.52 -0.16
CA PRO A 103 0.20 15.71 -1.37
C PRO A 103 -0.95 14.71 -1.26
N TYR A 104 -2.19 15.14 -1.52
CA TYR A 104 -3.40 14.32 -1.35
C TYR A 104 -3.38 13.03 -2.17
N TRP A 105 -2.67 12.98 -3.28
CA TRP A 105 -2.48 11.72 -4.04
C TRP A 105 -1.86 10.60 -3.21
N TYR A 106 -0.99 10.91 -2.22
CA TYR A 106 -0.49 9.90 -1.28
C TYR A 106 -1.45 9.66 -0.12
N VAL A 107 -2.11 10.69 0.39
CA VAL A 107 -3.06 10.59 1.49
C VAL A 107 -4.23 9.68 1.10
N ASP A 108 -4.85 9.96 -0.04
CA ASP A 108 -6.02 9.23 -0.50
C ASP A 108 -5.68 7.78 -0.86
N THR A 109 -4.52 7.55 -1.52
CA THR A 109 -4.03 6.18 -1.77
C THR A 109 -3.69 5.45 -0.46
N GLY A 110 -3.22 6.17 0.56
CA GLY A 110 -3.02 5.62 1.91
C GLY A 110 -4.33 5.21 2.58
N MET A 111 -5.41 6.00 2.42
CA MET A 111 -6.75 5.63 2.90
C MET A 111 -7.29 4.39 2.18
N ALA A 112 -7.13 4.32 0.86
CA ALA A 112 -7.49 3.14 0.08
C ALA A 112 -6.69 1.89 0.52
N SER A 113 -5.39 2.06 0.76
CA SER A 113 -4.53 0.99 1.29
C SER A 113 -4.96 0.52 2.68
N LEU A 114 -5.44 1.42 3.55
CA LEU A 114 -5.97 1.06 4.86
C LEU A 114 -7.23 0.18 4.73
N LEU A 115 -8.11 0.45 3.76
CA LEU A 115 -9.28 -0.38 3.51
C LEU A 115 -8.89 -1.81 3.08
N ILE A 116 -7.84 -1.99 2.30
CA ILE A 116 -7.28 -3.32 2.00
C ILE A 116 -6.88 -4.04 3.30
N LEU A 117 -6.13 -3.34 4.17
CA LEU A 117 -5.66 -3.92 5.45
C LEU A 117 -6.82 -4.30 6.38
N LEU A 118 -7.85 -3.45 6.46
CA LEU A 118 -9.03 -3.70 7.30
C LEU A 118 -9.87 -4.86 6.74
N THR A 119 -10.07 -4.90 5.42
CA THR A 119 -10.78 -6.02 4.78
C THR A 119 -10.03 -7.34 4.99
N ALA A 120 -8.69 -7.34 4.87
CA ALA A 120 -7.92 -8.54 5.15
C ALA A 120 -8.13 -9.06 6.59
N VAL A 121 -8.20 -8.16 7.58
CA VAL A 121 -8.49 -8.52 8.97
C VAL A 121 -9.91 -9.07 9.13
N ASP A 122 -10.91 -8.45 8.50
CA ASP A 122 -12.30 -8.87 8.51
C ASP A 122 -12.48 -10.27 7.92
N GLU A 123 -11.70 -10.61 6.90
CA GLU A 123 -11.65 -11.91 6.24
C GLU A 123 -10.77 -12.94 7.01
N GLY A 124 -10.32 -12.63 8.23
CA GLY A 124 -9.46 -13.51 9.03
C GLY A 124 -8.04 -13.70 8.48
N LEU A 125 -7.60 -12.80 7.57
CA LEU A 125 -6.26 -12.82 7.01
C LEU A 125 -5.31 -11.89 7.78
N GLY A 126 -4.02 -12.11 7.58
CA GLY A 126 -2.97 -11.20 7.99
C GLY A 126 -2.49 -10.33 6.82
N ALA A 127 -2.13 -9.09 7.12
CA ALA A 127 -1.55 -8.20 6.14
C ALA A 127 -0.43 -7.34 6.73
N CYS A 128 0.46 -6.83 5.85
CA CYS A 128 1.51 -5.90 6.23
C CYS A 128 1.75 -4.88 5.11
N PHE A 129 1.57 -3.59 5.42
CA PHE A 129 2.00 -2.50 4.55
C PHE A 129 3.46 -2.16 4.84
N PHE A 130 4.27 -1.99 3.79
CA PHE A 130 5.70 -1.65 3.89
C PHE A 130 6.18 -0.83 2.70
N GLY A 131 7.28 -0.09 2.89
CA GLY A 131 7.88 0.72 1.83
C GLY A 131 8.72 -0.12 0.85
N ILE A 132 8.72 0.29 -0.42
CA ILE A 132 9.65 -0.22 -1.43
C ILE A 132 10.88 0.69 -1.42
N PRO A 133 12.12 0.14 -1.37
CA PRO A 133 13.33 0.95 -1.43
C PRO A 133 13.37 1.82 -2.67
N ARG A 134 13.74 3.09 -2.51
CA ARG A 134 13.71 4.08 -3.61
C ARG A 134 14.53 3.66 -4.83
N ASP A 135 15.68 3.05 -4.58
CA ASP A 135 16.60 2.53 -5.61
C ASP A 135 16.06 1.29 -6.34
N ARG A 136 14.99 0.66 -5.83
CA ARG A 136 14.32 -0.50 -6.43
C ARG A 136 13.08 -0.13 -7.24
N VAL A 137 12.56 1.07 -7.08
CA VAL A 137 11.37 1.51 -7.84
C VAL A 137 11.57 1.44 -9.36
N PRO A 138 12.73 1.82 -9.95
CA PRO A 138 12.94 1.67 -11.39
C PRO A 138 12.82 0.22 -11.88
N ALA A 139 13.45 -0.73 -11.17
CA ALA A 139 13.38 -2.15 -11.52
C ALA A 139 11.96 -2.72 -11.40
N LEU A 140 11.19 -2.31 -10.36
CA LEU A 140 9.79 -2.68 -10.23
C LEU A 140 8.96 -2.15 -11.41
N ARG A 141 9.21 -0.91 -11.83
CA ARG A 141 8.49 -0.30 -12.96
C ARG A 141 8.76 -1.04 -14.27
N GLU A 142 10.01 -1.34 -14.54
CA GLU A 142 10.43 -2.09 -15.72
C GLU A 142 9.80 -3.48 -15.75
N GLU A 143 9.88 -4.20 -14.61
CA GLU A 143 9.38 -5.56 -14.46
C GLU A 143 7.87 -5.69 -14.72
N PHE A 144 7.08 -4.71 -14.30
CA PHE A 144 5.61 -4.74 -14.38
C PHE A 144 5.01 -3.72 -15.35
N GLY A 145 5.81 -3.03 -16.13
CA GLY A 145 5.33 -2.03 -17.10
C GLY A 145 4.57 -0.87 -16.45
N ILE A 146 4.95 -0.45 -15.22
CA ILE A 146 4.26 0.62 -14.50
C ILE A 146 4.54 1.96 -15.18
N PRO A 147 3.51 2.70 -15.65
CA PRO A 147 3.67 4.00 -16.32
C PRO A 147 4.36 5.03 -15.43
N GLU A 148 5.05 6.01 -16.06
CA GLU A 148 5.86 7.00 -15.33
C GLU A 148 5.03 7.88 -14.38
N GLU A 149 3.81 8.22 -14.75
CA GLU A 149 2.89 9.01 -13.96
C GLU A 149 2.33 8.26 -12.73
N GLN A 150 2.44 6.94 -12.70
CA GLN A 150 2.04 6.11 -11.57
C GLN A 150 3.21 5.93 -10.59
N ARG A 151 3.02 6.24 -9.31
CA ARG A 151 4.07 6.14 -8.29
C ARG A 151 3.69 5.14 -7.22
N PRO A 152 4.51 4.11 -6.97
CA PRO A 152 4.29 3.21 -5.85
C PRO A 152 4.31 3.96 -4.52
N VAL A 153 3.29 3.76 -3.69
CA VAL A 153 3.20 4.31 -2.34
C VAL A 153 3.83 3.35 -1.32
N GLY A 154 3.81 2.10 -1.64
CA GLY A 154 4.35 1.00 -0.86
C GLY A 154 3.89 -0.33 -1.44
N ALA A 155 3.94 -1.38 -0.64
CA ALA A 155 3.39 -2.68 -0.98
C ALA A 155 2.66 -3.28 0.23
N ILE A 156 1.68 -4.12 -0.02
CA ILE A 156 0.88 -4.82 0.98
C ILE A 156 1.01 -6.32 0.71
N THR A 157 1.57 -7.06 1.66
CA THR A 157 1.47 -8.53 1.64
C THR A 157 0.20 -8.97 2.33
N VAL A 158 -0.46 -10.00 1.80
CA VAL A 158 -1.67 -10.60 2.36
C VAL A 158 -1.57 -12.12 2.33
N GLY A 159 -2.08 -12.77 3.37
CA GLY A 159 -2.13 -14.23 3.47
C GLY A 159 -2.64 -14.70 4.83
N HIS A 160 -2.79 -16.00 5.00
CA HIS A 160 -3.12 -16.58 6.29
C HIS A 160 -1.92 -16.42 7.24
N PRO A 161 -2.11 -15.94 8.49
CA PRO A 161 -1.01 -15.89 9.46
C PRO A 161 -0.41 -17.27 9.69
N SER A 162 0.92 -17.36 9.76
CA SER A 162 1.61 -18.59 10.14
C SER A 162 1.53 -18.80 11.66
N ASP A 163 1.46 -20.04 12.10
CA ASP A 163 1.61 -20.42 13.53
C ASP A 163 3.02 -20.12 14.05
N GLU A 164 4.00 -20.11 13.15
CA GLU A 164 5.37 -19.70 13.53
C GLU A 164 5.46 -18.17 13.64
N PRO A 165 5.99 -17.63 14.75
CA PRO A 165 6.08 -16.20 14.93
C PRO A 165 7.02 -15.57 13.91
N GLY A 166 6.52 -14.57 13.20
CA GLY A 166 7.32 -13.68 12.36
C GLY A 166 8.28 -12.83 13.22
N VAL A 167 9.17 -12.10 12.56
CA VAL A 167 10.07 -11.17 13.26
C VAL A 167 9.25 -10.10 14.00
N PRO A 168 9.48 -9.91 15.32
CA PRO A 168 8.79 -8.86 16.07
C PRO A 168 9.01 -7.48 15.44
N GLY A 169 7.92 -6.73 15.28
CA GLY A 169 8.01 -5.36 14.78
C GLY A 169 8.31 -4.35 15.90
N SER A 170 8.45 -3.09 15.51
CA SER A 170 8.65 -1.98 16.43
C SER A 170 7.65 -1.92 17.61
N PRO A 171 6.37 -2.31 17.45
CA PRO A 171 5.41 -2.36 18.57
C PRO A 171 5.80 -3.29 19.71
N ALA A 172 6.69 -4.25 19.48
CA ALA A 172 7.22 -5.10 20.57
C ALA A 172 8.23 -4.36 21.48
N ARG A 173 8.75 -3.21 21.06
CA ARG A 173 9.80 -2.45 21.75
C ARG A 173 9.38 -1.00 22.05
N ARG A 174 8.32 -0.51 21.46
CA ARG A 174 7.83 0.87 21.62
C ARG A 174 6.37 0.84 22.06
N ALA A 175 6.07 1.48 23.17
CA ALA A 175 4.69 1.68 23.60
C ALA A 175 3.91 2.53 22.58
N ARG A 176 2.61 2.28 22.48
CA ARG A 176 1.72 3.22 21.77
C ARG A 176 1.61 4.49 22.62
N ARG A 177 1.52 5.62 21.93
CA ARG A 177 1.11 6.85 22.58
C ARG A 177 -0.31 6.70 23.10
N THR A 178 -0.58 7.29 24.25
CA THR A 178 -1.92 7.29 24.84
C THR A 178 -2.84 8.25 24.08
N THR A 179 -4.15 8.10 24.26
CA THR A 179 -5.12 9.03 23.68
C THR A 179 -4.87 10.46 24.13
N ASP A 180 -4.55 10.66 25.40
CA ASP A 180 -4.30 12.00 25.97
C ASP A 180 -3.06 12.69 25.38
N GLU A 181 -2.07 11.91 24.90
CA GLU A 181 -0.90 12.48 24.23
C GLU A 181 -1.16 12.91 22.77
N VAL A 182 -2.27 12.51 22.17
CA VAL A 182 -2.52 12.73 20.73
C VAL A 182 -3.86 13.40 20.43
N VAL A 183 -4.73 13.54 21.43
CA VAL A 183 -6.05 14.16 21.28
C VAL A 183 -6.08 15.49 22.04
N HIS A 184 -6.28 16.57 21.31
CA HIS A 184 -6.47 17.91 21.86
C HIS A 184 -7.90 18.36 21.56
N ARG A 185 -8.65 18.80 22.61
CA ARG A 185 -10.06 19.17 22.49
C ARG A 185 -10.22 20.68 22.59
N GLY A 186 -10.67 21.30 21.50
CA GLY A 186 -10.95 22.73 21.41
C GLY A 186 -9.72 23.61 21.15
N ALA A 187 -8.56 23.24 21.67
CA ALA A 187 -7.28 23.89 21.42
C ALA A 187 -6.13 22.88 21.49
N TRP A 188 -4.99 23.26 20.92
CA TRP A 188 -3.75 22.49 21.00
C TRP A 188 -3.09 22.67 22.35
#